data_56ac215270339c3ef2a6aeb1e8024e3a
#
_entry.id   56ac215270339c3ef2a6aeb1e8024e3a
#
_cell.length_a   1.000
_cell.length_b   1.000
_cell.length_c   1.000
_cell.angle_alpha   90.00
_cell.angle_beta   90.00
_cell.angle_gamma   90.00
#
_symmetry.space_group_name_H-M   'P 1'
#
loop_
_entity.id
_entity.type
_entity.pdbx_description
1 polymer ?
#
loop_
_entity_poly.entity_id
_entity_poly.type
_entity_poly.pdbx_seq_one_letter_code
_entity_poly.pdbx_strand_id
1 'polypeptide(L)'
;HSGYTNFMTNQSSEESFRKANIELKRAYNALIKEGVKDIYYMTYEEIGLSMDEMVEGVHPSDLGMRKYADNYIKKIKEILHEDCDARTVFSPCKQRRDGYDWNGRHNAILKMNQEKSPDILMIGNSITHYWSGEPTASIVNGKEAWNNLFKGKNVRNLGFGWDRIENALWRIYHGELDGFAAKKIFLLLGTNNLDVNSDEEIIQGIQELVRAVRLRQPEARIYVCGILPRAWKEERIIGINQSLQLRLQPDEMTFVDMSAAL
;
A
#
# COMPACT_ATOMS: atom_id res chain seq x y z
N HIS A 1 -13.30 -16.96 -11.54
CA HIS A 1 -14.23 -18.05 -11.24
C HIS A 1 -13.49 -19.26 -10.69
N SER A 2 -13.79 -19.66 -9.46
CA SER A 2 -13.24 -20.89 -8.87
C SER A 2 -14.03 -22.10 -9.37
N GLY A 3 -13.34 -23.11 -9.85
CA GLY A 3 -13.95 -24.40 -10.14
C GLY A 3 -13.86 -25.32 -8.92
N TYR A 4 -14.76 -26.25 -8.85
CA TYR A 4 -14.64 -27.35 -7.91
C TYR A 4 -13.81 -28.44 -8.56
N THR A 5 -12.64 -28.77 -8.06
CA THR A 5 -11.84 -29.85 -8.64
C THR A 5 -12.43 -31.23 -8.38
N ASN A 6 -13.32 -31.38 -7.39
CA ASN A 6 -14.08 -32.61 -7.18
C ASN A 6 -15.10 -32.88 -8.31
N PHE A 7 -15.32 -31.95 -9.25
CA PHE A 7 -16.13 -32.22 -10.43
C PHE A 7 -15.59 -33.37 -11.26
N MET A 8 -14.29 -33.63 -11.26
CA MET A 8 -13.67 -34.75 -11.95
C MET A 8 -14.10 -36.12 -11.42
N THR A 9 -14.61 -36.18 -10.20
CA THR A 9 -15.06 -37.41 -9.56
C THR A 9 -16.56 -37.44 -9.26
N ASN A 10 -17.28 -36.33 -9.51
CA ASN A 10 -18.70 -36.19 -9.25
C ASN A 10 -19.41 -35.53 -10.44
N GLN A 11 -20.14 -36.33 -11.23
CA GLN A 11 -20.83 -35.89 -12.46
C GLN A 11 -21.84 -34.75 -12.20
N SER A 12 -22.56 -34.76 -11.09
CA SER A 12 -23.52 -33.70 -10.76
C SER A 12 -22.83 -32.36 -10.50
N SER A 13 -21.66 -32.40 -9.85
CA SER A 13 -20.82 -31.20 -9.63
C SER A 13 -20.24 -30.69 -10.94
N GLU A 14 -19.84 -31.59 -11.85
CA GLU A 14 -19.36 -31.24 -13.20
C GLU A 14 -20.42 -30.48 -13.99
N GLU A 15 -21.64 -31.01 -14.05
CA GLU A 15 -22.74 -30.35 -14.79
C GLU A 15 -23.07 -28.96 -14.21
N SER A 16 -23.13 -28.83 -12.90
CA SER A 16 -23.40 -27.55 -12.22
C SER A 16 -22.30 -26.54 -12.51
N PHE A 17 -21.04 -26.97 -12.45
CA PHE A 17 -19.90 -26.15 -12.75
C PHE A 17 -19.89 -25.66 -14.20
N ARG A 18 -20.10 -26.56 -15.15
CA ARG A 18 -20.17 -26.22 -16.60
C ARG A 18 -21.29 -25.23 -16.88
N LYS A 19 -22.49 -25.47 -16.35
CA LYS A 19 -23.65 -24.57 -16.51
C LYS A 19 -23.34 -23.18 -15.95
N ALA A 20 -22.77 -23.09 -14.73
CA ALA A 20 -22.40 -21.84 -14.11
C ALA A 20 -21.38 -21.04 -14.94
N ASN A 21 -20.36 -21.69 -15.49
CA ASN A 21 -19.36 -21.05 -16.34
C ASN A 21 -19.95 -20.55 -17.67
N ILE A 22 -20.84 -21.32 -18.30
CA ILE A 22 -21.54 -20.91 -19.50
C ILE A 22 -22.38 -19.66 -19.27
N GLU A 23 -23.17 -19.65 -18.20
CA GLU A 23 -24.03 -18.49 -17.85
C GLU A 23 -23.21 -17.26 -17.45
N LEU A 24 -22.11 -17.45 -16.73
CA LEU A 24 -21.20 -16.34 -16.38
C LEU A 24 -20.59 -15.71 -17.65
N LYS A 25 -20.13 -16.53 -18.60
CA LYS A 25 -19.58 -16.03 -19.87
C LYS A 25 -20.66 -15.34 -20.70
N ARG A 26 -21.89 -15.86 -20.67
CA ARG A 26 -23.04 -15.25 -21.35
C ARG A 26 -23.37 -13.87 -20.75
N ALA A 27 -23.40 -13.76 -19.41
CA ALA A 27 -23.62 -12.50 -18.73
C ALA A 27 -22.51 -11.48 -19.04
N TYR A 28 -21.25 -11.90 -19.01
CA TYR A 28 -20.13 -11.05 -19.40
C TYR A 28 -20.28 -10.52 -20.84
N ASN A 29 -20.59 -11.40 -21.79
CA ASN A 29 -20.78 -11.00 -23.20
C ASN A 29 -22.00 -10.05 -23.38
N ALA A 30 -23.05 -10.19 -22.58
CA ALA A 30 -24.19 -9.29 -22.59
C ALA A 30 -23.79 -7.90 -22.11
N LEU A 31 -23.07 -7.78 -21.00
CA LEU A 31 -22.57 -6.52 -20.46
C LEU A 31 -21.63 -5.81 -21.45
N ILE A 32 -20.77 -6.54 -22.13
CA ILE A 32 -19.92 -5.95 -23.19
C ILE A 32 -20.78 -5.40 -24.34
N LYS A 33 -21.84 -6.11 -24.76
CA LYS A 33 -22.77 -5.61 -25.79
C LYS A 33 -23.55 -4.37 -25.36
N GLU A 34 -23.83 -4.25 -24.09
CA GLU A 34 -24.47 -3.07 -23.48
C GLU A 34 -23.51 -1.88 -23.33
N GLY A 35 -22.23 -2.05 -23.71
CA GLY A 35 -21.22 -1.00 -23.67
C GLY A 35 -20.58 -0.80 -22.29
N VAL A 36 -20.74 -1.73 -21.36
CA VAL A 36 -20.04 -1.71 -20.09
C VAL A 36 -18.54 -1.87 -20.34
N LYS A 37 -17.76 -0.94 -19.80
CA LYS A 37 -16.30 -0.91 -19.90
C LYS A 37 -15.66 -1.36 -18.59
N ASP A 38 -14.37 -1.63 -18.64
CA ASP A 38 -13.53 -1.94 -17.46
C ASP A 38 -14.01 -3.16 -16.66
N ILE A 39 -14.67 -4.11 -17.33
CA ILE A 39 -14.96 -5.43 -16.81
C ILE A 39 -14.12 -6.47 -17.54
N TYR A 40 -13.57 -7.42 -16.81
CA TYR A 40 -12.65 -8.43 -17.34
C TYR A 40 -13.10 -9.80 -16.87
N TYR A 41 -12.98 -10.78 -17.76
CA TYR A 41 -13.37 -12.16 -17.50
C TYR A 41 -12.12 -13.05 -17.50
N MET A 42 -11.93 -13.81 -16.44
CA MET A 42 -10.87 -14.80 -16.32
C MET A 42 -11.48 -16.19 -16.22
N THR A 43 -11.09 -17.08 -17.11
CA THR A 43 -11.63 -18.42 -17.17
C THR A 43 -11.00 -19.33 -16.12
N TYR A 44 -11.64 -20.48 -15.88
CA TYR A 44 -11.08 -21.51 -15.02
C TYR A 44 -9.73 -22.03 -15.50
N GLU A 45 -9.60 -22.18 -16.82
CA GLU A 45 -8.36 -22.64 -17.47
C GLU A 45 -7.24 -21.62 -17.28
N GLU A 46 -7.54 -20.32 -17.34
CA GLU A 46 -6.56 -19.25 -17.04
C GLU A 46 -6.14 -19.24 -15.59
N ILE A 47 -7.02 -19.58 -14.65
CA ILE A 47 -6.69 -19.75 -13.23
C ILE A 47 -5.83 -21.00 -13.04
N GLY A 48 -6.13 -22.09 -13.75
CA GLY A 48 -5.29 -23.27 -13.90
C GLY A 48 -5.07 -24.10 -12.66
N LEU A 49 -6.01 -24.11 -11.69
CA LEU A 49 -5.91 -24.96 -10.49
C LEU A 49 -6.15 -26.43 -10.83
N SER A 50 -5.36 -27.31 -10.22
CA SER A 50 -5.51 -28.76 -10.26
C SER A 50 -5.97 -29.31 -8.90
N MET A 51 -6.21 -30.61 -8.83
CA MET A 51 -6.61 -31.25 -7.56
C MET A 51 -5.55 -31.13 -6.47
N ASP A 52 -4.28 -31.12 -6.82
CA ASP A 52 -3.15 -31.04 -5.86
C ASP A 52 -3.06 -29.66 -5.18
N GLU A 53 -3.72 -28.67 -5.78
CA GLU A 53 -3.72 -27.30 -5.27
C GLU A 53 -4.98 -26.96 -4.47
N MET A 54 -5.84 -27.97 -4.22
CA MET A 54 -7.10 -27.79 -3.50
C MET A 54 -7.12 -28.66 -2.23
N VAL A 55 -7.77 -28.19 -1.17
CA VAL A 55 -7.85 -28.95 0.11
C VAL A 55 -8.89 -30.07 -0.03
N GLU A 56 -10.16 -29.73 -0.23
CA GLU A 56 -11.26 -30.72 -0.38
C GLU A 56 -11.95 -30.62 -1.73
N GLY A 57 -11.20 -30.17 -2.73
CA GLY A 57 -11.71 -29.98 -4.07
C GLY A 57 -12.53 -28.69 -4.29
N VAL A 58 -12.66 -27.85 -3.26
CA VAL A 58 -13.39 -26.58 -3.28
C VAL A 58 -12.51 -25.41 -2.90
N HIS A 59 -11.75 -25.52 -1.82
CA HIS A 59 -10.92 -24.45 -1.31
C HIS A 59 -9.46 -24.65 -1.71
N PRO A 60 -8.81 -23.61 -2.26
CA PRO A 60 -7.39 -23.69 -2.59
C PRO A 60 -6.54 -23.92 -1.34
N SER A 61 -5.56 -24.82 -1.45
CA SER A 61 -4.46 -24.93 -0.49
C SER A 61 -3.54 -23.71 -0.55
N ASP A 62 -2.53 -23.63 0.32
CA ASP A 62 -1.52 -22.56 0.24
C ASP A 62 -0.84 -22.50 -1.14
N LEU A 63 -0.58 -23.68 -1.73
CA LEU A 63 -0.04 -23.78 -3.09
C LEU A 63 -1.04 -23.26 -4.13
N GLY A 64 -2.31 -23.64 -3.98
CA GLY A 64 -3.40 -23.16 -4.83
C GLY A 64 -3.61 -21.66 -4.73
N MET A 65 -3.56 -21.10 -3.52
CA MET A 65 -3.66 -19.65 -3.31
C MET A 65 -2.50 -18.88 -3.95
N ARG A 66 -1.30 -19.45 -3.90
CA ARG A 66 -0.14 -18.87 -4.59
C ARG A 66 -0.35 -18.86 -6.11
N LYS A 67 -0.78 -19.96 -6.68
CA LYS A 67 -1.08 -20.07 -8.12
C LYS A 67 -2.21 -19.12 -8.55
N TYR A 68 -3.24 -18.98 -7.72
CA TYR A 68 -4.28 -17.97 -7.91
C TYR A 68 -3.66 -16.57 -8.02
N ALA A 69 -2.85 -16.19 -7.03
CA ALA A 69 -2.22 -14.89 -6.99
C ALA A 69 -1.34 -14.63 -8.23
N ASP A 70 -0.52 -15.61 -8.63
CA ASP A 70 0.36 -15.48 -9.79
C ASP A 70 -0.42 -15.25 -11.09
N ASN A 71 -1.52 -16.00 -11.30
CA ASN A 71 -2.34 -15.87 -12.50
C ASN A 71 -3.20 -14.59 -12.49
N TYR A 72 -3.71 -14.16 -11.33
CA TYR A 72 -4.37 -12.87 -11.20
C TYR A 72 -3.41 -11.69 -11.47
N ILE A 73 -2.19 -11.75 -10.93
CA ILE A 73 -1.15 -10.74 -11.20
C ILE A 73 -0.86 -10.68 -12.70
N LYS A 74 -0.70 -11.84 -13.36
CA LYS A 74 -0.50 -11.89 -14.81
C LYS A 74 -1.65 -11.23 -15.56
N LYS A 75 -2.90 -11.54 -15.21
CA LYS A 75 -4.08 -10.96 -15.85
C LYS A 75 -4.20 -9.46 -15.61
N ILE A 76 -3.93 -9.00 -14.39
CA ILE A 76 -3.94 -7.57 -14.06
C ILE A 76 -2.88 -6.83 -14.87
N LYS A 77 -1.67 -7.38 -15.00
CA LYS A 77 -0.61 -6.81 -15.83
C LYS A 77 -1.02 -6.66 -17.30
N GLU A 78 -1.65 -7.69 -17.85
CA GLU A 78 -2.20 -7.64 -19.22
C GLU A 78 -3.23 -6.51 -19.38
N ILE A 79 -4.12 -6.34 -18.39
CA ILE A 79 -5.18 -5.33 -18.39
C ILE A 79 -4.61 -3.92 -18.27
N LEU A 80 -3.64 -3.75 -17.40
CA LEU A 80 -3.04 -2.44 -17.13
C LEU A 80 -1.94 -2.08 -18.13
N HIS A 81 -1.59 -2.97 -19.06
CA HIS A 81 -0.45 -2.83 -19.97
C HIS A 81 0.88 -2.55 -19.23
N GLU A 82 1.01 -3.08 -18.02
CA GLU A 82 2.19 -2.90 -17.19
C GLU A 82 3.11 -4.12 -17.30
N ASP A 83 4.28 -3.91 -17.87
CA ASP A 83 5.43 -4.81 -17.75
C ASP A 83 6.08 -4.67 -16.34
N CYS A 84 5.26 -4.67 -15.32
CA CYS A 84 5.75 -4.58 -13.96
C CYS A 84 6.31 -5.92 -13.50
N ASP A 85 7.60 -5.99 -13.39
CA ASP A 85 8.24 -6.90 -12.45
C ASP A 85 7.65 -6.59 -11.07
N ALA A 86 6.97 -7.56 -10.46
CA ALA A 86 6.21 -7.36 -9.20
C ALA A 86 7.13 -7.09 -8.01
N ARG A 87 7.98 -6.10 -8.12
CA ARG A 87 8.80 -5.56 -7.04
C ARG A 87 8.08 -4.38 -6.42
N THR A 88 7.23 -4.71 -5.58
CA THR A 88 7.17 -4.52 -4.14
C THR A 88 6.67 -3.19 -3.65
N VAL A 89 6.80 -2.05 -4.32
CA VAL A 89 6.30 -0.77 -3.84
C VAL A 89 4.76 -0.78 -3.73
N PHE A 90 4.11 -1.55 -4.60
CA PHE A 90 2.66 -1.72 -4.65
C PHE A 90 2.15 -2.98 -3.92
N SER A 91 3.04 -3.74 -3.28
CA SER A 91 2.67 -4.93 -2.50
C SER A 91 2.76 -4.63 -1.01
N PRO A 92 1.69 -4.14 -0.37
CA PRO A 92 1.71 -3.79 1.05
C PRO A 92 2.17 -4.98 1.88
N CYS A 93 3.21 -4.81 2.67
CA CYS A 93 3.77 -5.87 3.50
C CYS A 93 4.33 -5.36 4.81
N LYS A 94 4.31 -6.23 5.84
CA LYS A 94 4.97 -5.95 7.11
C LYS A 94 6.48 -5.87 6.94
N GLN A 95 7.11 -5.00 7.72
CA GLN A 95 8.57 -5.00 7.81
C GLN A 95 9.06 -6.28 8.50
N ARG A 96 10.17 -6.84 8.00
CA ARG A 96 10.77 -8.09 8.50
C ARG A 96 12.14 -7.88 9.17
N ARG A 97 12.47 -6.65 9.57
CA ARG A 97 13.75 -6.36 10.19
C ARG A 97 13.67 -6.47 11.71
N ASP A 98 14.67 -7.12 12.29
CA ASP A 98 14.86 -7.20 13.73
C ASP A 98 15.62 -5.97 14.22
N GLY A 99 14.98 -5.05 14.86
CA GLY A 99 15.63 -3.84 15.39
C GLY A 99 14.80 -3.19 16.49
N TYR A 100 13.50 -3.43 16.45
CA TYR A 100 12.53 -3.00 17.45
C TYR A 100 11.19 -3.70 17.19
N ASP A 101 10.28 -3.66 18.15
CA ASP A 101 8.95 -4.26 18.00
C ASP A 101 8.06 -3.40 17.07
N TRP A 102 8.16 -3.65 15.77
CA TRP A 102 7.39 -2.97 14.74
C TRP A 102 5.88 -3.21 14.89
N ASN A 103 5.47 -4.46 15.19
CA ASN A 103 4.05 -4.78 15.40
C ASN A 103 3.51 -4.14 16.69
N GLY A 104 4.29 -4.16 17.76
CA GLY A 104 3.92 -3.50 19.02
C GLY A 104 3.73 -2.00 18.84
N ARG A 105 4.60 -1.33 18.05
CA ARG A 105 4.43 0.09 17.71
C ARG A 105 3.17 0.34 16.90
N HIS A 106 2.88 -0.48 15.89
CA HIS A 106 1.64 -0.41 15.12
C HIS A 106 0.41 -0.53 16.04
N ASN A 107 0.38 -1.55 16.89
CA ASN A 107 -0.72 -1.77 17.84
C ASN A 107 -0.87 -0.61 18.83
N ALA A 108 0.24 -0.03 19.31
CA ALA A 108 0.22 1.13 20.19
C ALA A 108 -0.42 2.35 19.50
N ILE A 109 -0.10 2.58 18.21
CA ILE A 109 -0.72 3.66 17.42
C ILE A 109 -2.23 3.44 17.30
N LEU A 110 -2.67 2.23 16.94
CA LEU A 110 -4.09 1.91 16.82
C LEU A 110 -4.84 2.22 18.15
N LYS A 111 -4.29 1.73 19.26
CA LYS A 111 -4.86 1.99 20.59
C LYS A 111 -4.92 3.49 20.92
N MET A 112 -3.81 4.20 20.74
CA MET A 112 -3.74 5.62 21.05
C MET A 112 -4.66 6.47 20.17
N ASN A 113 -4.89 6.08 18.90
CA ASN A 113 -5.81 6.77 18.01
C ASN A 113 -7.27 6.58 18.43
N GLN A 114 -7.61 5.41 18.98
CA GLN A 114 -8.94 5.15 19.58
C GLN A 114 -9.16 5.95 20.85
N GLU A 115 -8.13 6.07 21.71
CA GLU A 115 -8.22 6.82 22.97
C GLU A 115 -8.29 8.32 22.72
N LYS A 116 -7.54 8.83 21.76
CA LYS A 116 -7.48 10.25 21.42
C LYS A 116 -7.14 10.44 19.94
N SER A 117 -8.11 10.89 19.17
CA SER A 117 -7.97 11.18 17.74
C SER A 117 -6.95 12.28 17.50
N PRO A 118 -5.92 12.05 16.66
CA PRO A 118 -4.91 13.06 16.35
C PRO A 118 -5.43 14.11 15.35
N ASP A 119 -5.01 15.38 15.51
CA ASP A 119 -5.24 16.44 14.52
C ASP A 119 -4.18 16.43 13.41
N ILE A 120 -2.96 16.01 13.76
CA ILE A 120 -1.80 16.03 12.86
C ILE A 120 -1.14 14.66 12.87
N LEU A 121 -0.82 14.16 11.70
CA LEU A 121 -0.10 12.90 11.52
C LEU A 121 1.25 13.14 10.85
N MET A 122 2.29 12.50 11.39
CA MET A 122 3.64 12.48 10.82
C MET A 122 3.95 11.05 10.36
N ILE A 123 3.69 10.74 9.09
CA ILE A 123 3.92 9.40 8.51
C ILE A 123 5.32 9.39 7.89
N GLY A 124 6.17 8.45 8.30
CA GLY A 124 7.53 8.42 7.79
C GLY A 124 8.35 7.20 8.21
N ASN A 125 9.63 7.30 7.94
CA ASN A 125 10.65 6.30 8.27
C ASN A 125 11.36 6.61 9.61
N SER A 126 12.63 6.20 9.75
CA SER A 126 13.47 6.43 10.95
C SER A 126 13.63 7.91 11.28
N ILE A 127 13.67 8.79 10.30
CA ILE A 127 13.82 10.23 10.51
C ILE A 127 12.62 10.76 11.32
N THR A 128 11.43 10.37 10.95
CA THR A 128 10.20 10.70 11.68
C THR A 128 10.11 9.92 13.00
N HIS A 129 10.42 8.60 12.99
CA HIS A 129 10.33 7.73 14.16
C HIS A 129 11.14 8.27 15.33
N TYR A 130 12.41 8.62 15.06
CA TYR A 130 13.36 9.03 16.09
C TYR A 130 13.38 10.54 16.35
N TRP A 131 12.50 11.31 15.74
CA TRP A 131 12.41 12.73 16.03
C TRP A 131 11.89 12.97 17.44
N SER A 132 10.65 12.67 17.71
CA SER A 132 9.99 12.67 19.03
C SER A 132 8.49 12.39 18.88
N GLY A 133 7.72 12.54 19.97
CA GLY A 133 6.25 12.36 19.98
C GLY A 133 5.83 10.92 20.27
N GLU A 134 4.51 10.75 20.42
CA GLU A 134 3.92 9.46 20.80
C GLU A 134 3.46 8.64 19.59
N PRO A 135 3.61 7.30 19.65
CA PRO A 135 4.27 6.54 20.71
C PRO A 135 5.78 6.79 20.75
N THR A 136 6.32 6.97 21.96
CA THR A 136 7.73 7.28 22.15
C THR A 136 8.63 6.17 21.62
N ALA A 137 9.65 6.54 20.85
CA ALA A 137 10.69 5.62 20.41
C ALA A 137 11.77 5.40 21.48
N SER A 138 12.54 4.31 21.37
CA SER A 138 13.71 4.07 22.21
C SER A 138 14.83 5.12 22.03
N ILE A 139 14.85 5.76 20.84
CA ILE A 139 15.78 6.83 20.48
C ILE A 139 14.96 8.09 20.21
N VAL A 140 15.35 9.24 20.79
CA VAL A 140 14.69 10.52 20.58
C VAL A 140 15.76 11.59 20.34
N ASN A 141 15.84 12.10 19.11
CA ASN A 141 16.90 13.01 18.68
C ASN A 141 16.49 14.50 18.65
N GLY A 142 15.19 14.82 18.70
CA GLY A 142 14.72 16.19 18.52
C GLY A 142 13.56 16.58 19.45
N LYS A 143 13.58 16.16 20.70
CA LYS A 143 12.50 16.39 21.67
C LYS A 143 12.18 17.87 21.87
N GLU A 144 13.19 18.71 21.95
CA GLU A 144 13.00 20.15 22.15
C GLU A 144 12.34 20.79 20.93
N ALA A 145 12.86 20.53 19.73
CA ALA A 145 12.31 21.03 18.49
C ALA A 145 10.85 20.55 18.27
N TRP A 146 10.58 19.28 18.57
CA TRP A 146 9.22 18.73 18.54
C TRP A 146 8.28 19.47 19.49
N ASN A 147 8.68 19.62 20.74
CA ASN A 147 7.86 20.27 21.75
C ASN A 147 7.58 21.75 21.42
N ASN A 148 8.57 22.45 20.88
CA ASN A 148 8.40 23.85 20.47
C ASN A 148 7.46 23.98 19.27
N LEU A 149 7.62 23.12 18.24
CA LEU A 149 6.83 23.17 17.02
C LEU A 149 5.36 22.75 17.26
N PHE A 150 5.16 21.72 18.10
CA PHE A 150 3.86 21.10 18.29
C PHE A 150 3.22 21.43 19.64
N LYS A 151 3.69 22.46 20.33
CA LYS A 151 3.13 22.91 21.61
C LYS A 151 1.63 23.15 21.50
N GLY A 152 0.86 22.46 22.35
CA GLY A 152 -0.60 22.58 22.38
C GLY A 152 -1.33 21.93 21.18
N LYS A 153 -0.62 21.19 20.31
CA LYS A 153 -1.21 20.47 19.18
C LYS A 153 -1.28 18.98 19.49
N ASN A 154 -2.30 18.32 18.96
CA ASN A 154 -2.44 16.87 19.08
C ASN A 154 -1.82 16.18 17.85
N VAL A 155 -0.58 15.72 18.00
CA VAL A 155 0.22 15.15 16.92
C VAL A 155 0.52 13.69 17.22
N ARG A 156 0.34 12.81 16.22
CA ARG A 156 0.75 11.42 16.32
C ARG A 156 1.96 11.15 15.42
N ASN A 157 2.98 10.54 16.00
CA ASN A 157 4.16 10.11 15.26
C ASN A 157 3.95 8.72 14.68
N LEU A 158 3.64 8.63 13.38
CA LEU A 158 3.54 7.41 12.58
C LEU A 158 4.85 7.14 11.81
N GLY A 159 5.97 7.53 12.35
CA GLY A 159 7.29 7.15 11.84
C GLY A 159 7.67 5.74 12.29
N PHE A 160 8.24 4.97 11.38
CA PHE A 160 8.74 3.62 11.64
C PHE A 160 10.15 3.48 11.08
N GLY A 161 11.10 3.11 11.92
CA GLY A 161 12.49 2.90 11.51
C GLY A 161 12.56 1.90 10.35
N TRP A 162 13.33 2.22 9.31
CA TRP A 162 13.53 1.41 8.13
C TRP A 162 12.30 1.18 7.23
N ASP A 163 11.13 1.76 7.54
CA ASP A 163 9.98 1.61 6.67
C ASP A 163 10.28 2.12 5.26
N ARG A 164 9.83 1.32 4.31
CA ARG A 164 9.67 1.64 2.91
C ARG A 164 8.22 2.00 2.62
N ILE A 165 7.93 2.44 1.41
CA ILE A 165 6.59 2.85 0.98
C ILE A 165 5.59 1.72 1.18
N GLU A 166 5.92 0.49 0.77
CA GLU A 166 5.08 -0.69 0.91
C GLU A 166 4.75 -1.04 2.37
N ASN A 167 5.66 -0.74 3.31
CA ASN A 167 5.40 -0.94 4.73
C ASN A 167 4.41 0.09 5.26
N ALA A 168 4.55 1.36 4.86
CA ALA A 168 3.60 2.40 5.20
C ALA A 168 2.21 2.14 4.61
N LEU A 169 2.12 1.69 3.36
CA LEU A 169 0.86 1.26 2.73
C LEU A 169 0.19 0.14 3.54
N TRP A 170 0.98 -0.87 3.97
CA TRP A 170 0.43 -1.93 4.81
C TRP A 170 -0.22 -1.39 6.08
N ARG A 171 0.45 -0.49 6.80
CA ARG A 171 -0.05 0.11 8.05
C ARG A 171 -1.32 0.94 7.83
N ILE A 172 -1.36 1.71 6.74
CA ILE A 172 -2.54 2.49 6.34
C ILE A 172 -3.72 1.56 6.05
N TYR A 173 -3.49 0.46 5.33
CA TYR A 173 -4.55 -0.52 5.04
C TYR A 173 -4.96 -1.36 6.27
N HIS A 174 -4.18 -1.30 7.36
CA HIS A 174 -4.46 -2.00 8.61
C HIS A 174 -4.84 -1.05 9.76
N GLY A 175 -5.49 0.06 9.43
CA GLY A 175 -6.28 0.84 10.38
C GLY A 175 -5.59 2.04 11.02
N GLU A 176 -4.32 2.35 10.70
CA GLU A 176 -3.64 3.50 11.34
C GLU A 176 -4.30 4.86 11.04
N LEU A 177 -5.12 4.94 9.99
CA LEU A 177 -5.83 6.16 9.61
C LEU A 177 -7.36 6.05 9.76
N ASP A 178 -7.87 5.01 10.40
CA ASP A 178 -9.29 4.74 10.46
C ASP A 178 -9.92 5.24 11.76
N GLY A 179 -11.20 5.61 11.70
CA GLY A 179 -12.00 5.96 12.87
C GLY A 179 -11.87 7.38 13.41
N PHE A 180 -11.14 8.26 12.73
CA PHE A 180 -11.01 9.68 13.08
C PHE A 180 -10.80 10.53 11.82
N ALA A 181 -10.85 11.86 11.98
CA ALA A 181 -10.54 12.83 10.92
C ALA A 181 -9.35 13.69 11.34
N ALA A 182 -8.22 13.54 10.64
CA ALA A 182 -7.05 14.39 10.82
C ALA A 182 -7.20 15.69 10.00
N LYS A 183 -6.56 16.78 10.48
CA LYS A 183 -6.53 18.06 9.76
C LYS A 183 -5.35 18.16 8.81
N LYS A 184 -4.20 17.60 9.20
CA LYS A 184 -2.95 17.68 8.44
C LYS A 184 -2.19 16.36 8.50
N ILE A 185 -1.64 15.95 7.37
CA ILE A 185 -0.84 14.72 7.26
C ILE A 185 0.44 15.06 6.51
N PHE A 186 1.57 14.73 7.11
CA PHE A 186 2.90 14.88 6.52
C PHE A 186 3.45 13.51 6.15
N LEU A 187 3.92 13.35 4.92
CA LEU A 187 4.50 12.12 4.39
C LEU A 187 5.99 12.33 4.10
N LEU A 188 6.86 11.58 4.77
CA LEU A 188 8.31 11.59 4.55
C LEU A 188 8.83 10.16 4.37
N LEU A 189 8.77 9.66 3.15
CA LEU A 189 9.14 8.29 2.79
C LEU A 189 9.94 8.28 1.47
N GLY A 190 10.49 7.11 1.12
CA GLY A 190 11.20 6.88 -0.13
C GLY A 190 12.70 6.65 0.02
N THR A 191 13.37 7.22 1.02
CA THR A 191 14.84 7.05 1.17
C THR A 191 15.27 5.59 1.31
N ASN A 192 14.47 4.75 1.98
CA ASN A 192 14.76 3.31 2.15
C ASN A 192 14.42 2.48 0.89
N ASN A 193 13.71 3.05 -0.07
CA ASN A 193 13.43 2.45 -1.36
C ASN A 193 14.57 2.69 -2.37
N LEU A 194 15.42 3.70 -2.15
CA LEU A 194 16.52 4.06 -3.07
C LEU A 194 17.49 2.92 -3.38
N ASP A 195 17.63 1.94 -2.49
CA ASP A 195 18.56 0.84 -2.66
C ASP A 195 17.91 -0.41 -3.30
N VAL A 196 16.59 -0.40 -3.50
CA VAL A 196 15.83 -1.59 -3.94
C VAL A 196 14.84 -1.34 -5.07
N ASN A 197 14.49 -0.08 -5.32
CA ASN A 197 13.51 0.30 -6.33
C ASN A 197 14.09 1.28 -7.35
N SER A 198 13.53 1.32 -8.55
CA SER A 198 13.79 2.36 -9.55
C SER A 198 13.17 3.69 -9.14
N ASP A 199 13.56 4.77 -9.81
CA ASP A 199 13.02 6.11 -9.56
C ASP A 199 11.54 6.17 -9.85
N GLU A 200 11.11 5.56 -10.96
CA GLU A 200 9.71 5.51 -11.36
C GLU A 200 8.86 4.74 -10.35
N GLU A 201 9.34 3.60 -9.85
CA GLU A 201 8.66 2.84 -8.80
C GLU A 201 8.50 3.67 -7.52
N ILE A 202 9.53 4.43 -7.12
CA ILE A 202 9.46 5.30 -5.93
C ILE A 202 8.42 6.40 -6.13
N ILE A 203 8.43 7.04 -7.28
CA ILE A 203 7.49 8.11 -7.62
C ILE A 203 6.05 7.59 -7.60
N GLN A 204 5.77 6.51 -8.31
CA GLN A 204 4.46 5.88 -8.36
C GLN A 204 4.03 5.36 -6.99
N GLY A 205 4.94 4.80 -6.22
CA GLY A 205 4.67 4.35 -4.86
C GLY A 205 4.27 5.49 -3.91
N ILE A 206 4.90 6.66 -4.02
CA ILE A 206 4.52 7.85 -3.25
C ILE A 206 3.15 8.38 -3.71
N GLN A 207 2.85 8.36 -5.02
CA GLN A 207 1.53 8.71 -5.53
C GLN A 207 0.45 7.76 -4.97
N GLU A 208 0.72 6.46 -4.94
CA GLU A 208 -0.20 5.48 -4.35
C GLU A 208 -0.38 5.70 -2.85
N LEU A 209 0.69 6.03 -2.13
CA LEU A 209 0.61 6.38 -0.71
C LEU A 209 -0.30 7.60 -0.48
N VAL A 210 -0.20 8.63 -1.32
CA VAL A 210 -1.08 9.81 -1.28
C VAL A 210 -2.54 9.39 -1.50
N ARG A 211 -2.82 8.55 -2.50
CA ARG A 211 -4.17 8.03 -2.77
C ARG A 211 -4.72 7.24 -1.60
N ALA A 212 -3.91 6.34 -1.02
CA ALA A 212 -4.31 5.54 0.14
C ALA A 212 -4.63 6.40 1.37
N VAL A 213 -3.86 7.47 1.60
CA VAL A 213 -4.10 8.45 2.65
C VAL A 213 -5.38 9.25 2.35
N ARG A 214 -5.54 9.77 1.13
CA ARG A 214 -6.71 10.56 0.73
C ARG A 214 -8.01 9.76 0.88
N LEU A 215 -7.98 8.48 0.52
CA LEU A 215 -9.15 7.61 0.62
C LEU A 215 -9.66 7.46 2.07
N ARG A 216 -8.74 7.49 3.06
CA ARG A 216 -9.09 7.35 4.49
C ARG A 216 -9.27 8.66 5.21
N GLN A 217 -8.65 9.72 4.70
CA GLN A 217 -8.63 11.05 5.30
C GLN A 217 -9.00 12.10 4.22
N PRO A 218 -10.24 12.08 3.71
CA PRO A 218 -10.64 12.89 2.55
C PRO A 218 -10.52 14.39 2.77
N GLU A 219 -10.70 14.87 4.00
CA GLU A 219 -10.68 16.29 4.36
C GLU A 219 -9.31 16.80 4.82
N ALA A 220 -8.34 15.89 4.99
CA ALA A 220 -7.03 16.28 5.49
C ALA A 220 -6.22 17.03 4.44
N ARG A 221 -5.46 18.05 4.87
CA ARG A 221 -4.40 18.62 4.03
C ARG A 221 -3.18 17.71 4.07
N ILE A 222 -2.81 17.18 2.91
CA ILE A 222 -1.67 16.28 2.75
C ILE A 222 -0.46 17.08 2.31
N TYR A 223 0.66 16.88 2.97
CA TYR A 223 1.96 17.46 2.65
C TYR A 223 2.93 16.31 2.34
N VAL A 224 3.44 16.26 1.11
CA VAL A 224 4.49 15.32 0.73
C VAL A 224 5.82 16.03 0.85
N CYS A 225 6.62 15.62 1.81
CA CYS A 225 7.97 16.12 1.97
C CYS A 225 8.89 15.41 0.98
N GLY A 226 9.69 16.16 0.24
CA GLY A 226 10.71 15.62 -0.64
C GLY A 226 11.68 14.69 0.13
N ILE A 227 12.23 13.71 -0.57
CA ILE A 227 13.24 12.81 0.00
C ILE A 227 14.45 13.68 0.35
N LEU A 228 14.92 13.55 1.59
CA LEU A 228 16.06 14.31 2.10
C LEU A 228 17.36 13.87 1.41
N PRO A 229 18.34 14.78 1.26
CA PRO A 229 19.64 14.45 0.72
C PRO A 229 20.30 13.27 1.44
N ARG A 230 20.91 12.38 0.66
CA ARG A 230 21.63 11.22 1.17
C ARG A 230 22.93 11.06 0.37
N ALA A 231 24.04 10.93 1.08
CA ALA A 231 25.35 10.75 0.48
C ALA A 231 25.33 9.71 -0.65
N TRP A 232 25.97 10.03 -1.76
CA TRP A 232 26.08 9.20 -2.97
C TRP A 232 24.77 8.98 -3.75
N LYS A 233 23.68 9.69 -3.40
CA LYS A 233 22.36 9.58 -4.05
C LYS A 233 21.75 10.95 -4.40
N GLU A 234 22.50 12.04 -4.25
CA GLU A 234 22.01 13.42 -4.30
C GLU A 234 21.31 13.71 -5.64
N GLU A 235 21.99 13.48 -6.76
CA GLU A 235 21.44 13.75 -8.10
C GLU A 235 20.17 12.95 -8.37
N ARG A 236 20.17 11.68 -7.95
CA ARG A 236 19.02 10.80 -8.08
C ARG A 236 17.82 11.32 -7.25
N ILE A 237 18.07 11.75 -6.02
CA ILE A 237 17.05 12.31 -5.13
C ILE A 237 16.48 13.60 -5.71
N ILE A 238 17.32 14.48 -6.24
CA ILE A 238 16.88 15.71 -6.92
C ILE A 238 15.94 15.37 -8.07
N GLY A 239 16.28 14.43 -8.93
CA GLY A 239 15.44 13.99 -10.05
C GLY A 239 14.09 13.41 -9.61
N ILE A 240 14.09 12.59 -8.56
CA ILE A 240 12.85 12.04 -7.98
C ILE A 240 11.98 13.16 -7.40
N ASN A 241 12.56 14.08 -6.63
CA ASN A 241 11.83 15.17 -5.99
C ASN A 241 11.23 16.12 -7.04
N GLN A 242 11.95 16.48 -8.08
CA GLN A 242 11.45 17.26 -9.21
C GLN A 242 10.29 16.56 -9.92
N SER A 243 10.41 15.27 -10.16
CA SER A 243 9.35 14.46 -10.76
C SER A 243 8.10 14.39 -9.87
N LEU A 244 8.26 14.22 -8.57
CA LEU A 244 7.16 14.25 -7.60
C LEU A 244 6.44 15.61 -7.61
N GLN A 245 7.20 16.70 -7.59
CA GLN A 245 6.64 18.06 -7.64
C GLN A 245 5.79 18.32 -8.90
N LEU A 246 6.21 17.75 -10.04
CA LEU A 246 5.48 17.90 -11.31
C LEU A 246 4.25 16.98 -11.42
N ARG A 247 4.32 15.77 -10.87
CA ARG A 247 3.29 14.74 -11.06
C ARG A 247 2.22 14.71 -9.96
N LEU A 248 2.50 15.27 -8.80
CA LEU A 248 1.53 15.37 -7.72
C LEU A 248 0.58 16.54 -7.99
N GLN A 249 -0.72 16.26 -7.99
CA GLN A 249 -1.76 17.23 -8.28
C GLN A 249 -1.86 18.27 -7.15
N PRO A 250 -1.72 19.59 -7.42
CA PRO A 250 -1.75 20.61 -6.37
C PRO A 250 -3.04 20.64 -5.56
N ASP A 251 -4.16 20.25 -6.17
CA ASP A 251 -5.48 20.23 -5.52
C ASP A 251 -5.61 19.06 -4.51
N GLU A 252 -4.81 18.01 -4.67
CA GLU A 252 -4.84 16.83 -3.80
C GLU A 252 -3.87 16.93 -2.63
N MET A 253 -2.74 17.63 -2.82
CA MET A 253 -1.69 17.72 -1.81
C MET A 253 -0.73 18.89 -2.07
N THR A 254 0.12 19.20 -1.08
CA THR A 254 1.20 20.17 -1.19
C THR A 254 2.55 19.45 -1.16
N PHE A 255 3.35 19.61 -2.22
CA PHE A 255 4.74 19.17 -2.19
C PHE A 255 5.59 20.18 -1.40
N VAL A 256 6.43 19.67 -0.49
CA VAL A 256 7.34 20.48 0.33
C VAL A 256 8.77 20.09 0.00
N ASP A 257 9.48 20.96 -0.69
CA ASP A 257 10.90 20.77 -0.91
C ASP A 257 11.68 21.00 0.39
N MET A 258 12.32 19.94 0.88
CA MET A 258 13.10 19.96 2.12
C MET A 258 14.59 20.27 1.88
N SER A 259 15.03 20.28 0.63
CA SER A 259 16.45 20.42 0.29
C SER A 259 17.03 21.79 0.64
N ALA A 260 16.20 22.84 0.59
CA ALA A 260 16.59 24.21 0.92
C ALA A 260 16.77 24.44 2.45
N ALA A 261 16.35 23.50 3.28
CA ALA A 261 16.42 23.63 4.75
C ALA A 261 17.61 22.88 5.37
N LEU A 262 18.43 22.23 4.55
CA LEU A 262 19.61 21.46 4.93
C LEU A 262 20.86 22.01 4.25
#